data_51bbdb2b53e5d05d68f290db5afb3d8a
#
_entry.id   51bbdb2b53e5d05d68f290db5afb3d8a
#
_cell.length_a   1.000
_cell.length_b   1.000
_cell.length_c   1.000
_cell.angle_alpha   90.00
_cell.angle_beta   90.00
_cell.angle_gamma   90.00
#
_symmetry.space_group_name_H-M   'P 1'
#
loop_
_entity.id
_entity.type
_entity.pdbx_description
1 polymer ?
#
loop_
_entity_poly.entity_id
_entity_poly.type
_entity_poly.pdbx_seq_one_letter_code
_entity_poly.pdbx_strand_id
1 'polypeptide(L)'
;MTHKIVLITGATSGFGLATARLFAKNGHKLIITGRREERLNKLAGDLKSEFGVDILPLVFDVRDSNAVQSAADNLSEAWRNIDVLVNNAGLAVGLGPIQEGILDDWERMIDTNVKGLLYVTRAFSPFMIARKKGHIINIGSIAGKEVYPNGNVYCATKHAVDALSKAMRTDMLKHGIKVTQIAPGAAETEFSVVRFKGDQAAADNFYKGFDPLTGEDIAELVYYVTTLPAHVCINDLVVMPTAQASAANILRS
;
A
#
# COMPACT_ATOMS: atom_id res chain seq x y z
N MET A 1 0.91 23.51 -9.44
CA MET A 1 0.84 22.03 -9.61
C MET A 1 -0.59 21.66 -9.92
N THR A 2 -0.82 20.73 -10.85
CA THR A 2 -2.18 20.24 -11.13
C THR A 2 -2.65 19.37 -9.97
N HIS A 3 -3.81 19.67 -9.40
CA HIS A 3 -4.42 18.82 -8.36
C HIS A 3 -4.77 17.46 -8.96
N LYS A 4 -4.33 16.38 -8.30
CA LYS A 4 -4.59 14.99 -8.71
C LYS A 4 -5.72 14.43 -7.86
N ILE A 5 -6.39 13.39 -8.37
CA ILE A 5 -7.22 12.50 -7.56
C ILE A 5 -6.39 11.25 -7.25
N VAL A 6 -6.19 10.98 -5.97
CA VAL A 6 -5.35 9.88 -5.48
C VAL A 6 -6.21 8.92 -4.67
N LEU A 7 -6.30 7.66 -5.12
CA LEU A 7 -6.96 6.58 -4.40
C LEU A 7 -5.93 5.82 -3.57
N ILE A 8 -6.17 5.69 -2.27
CA ILE A 8 -5.26 5.02 -1.33
C ILE A 8 -6.01 3.93 -0.57
N THR A 9 -5.58 2.68 -0.72
CA THR A 9 -6.16 1.57 0.06
C THR A 9 -5.46 1.40 1.39
N GLY A 10 -6.23 1.02 2.44
CA GLY A 10 -5.66 0.84 3.79
C GLY A 10 -5.18 2.15 4.43
N ALA A 11 -5.90 3.25 4.20
CA ALA A 11 -5.50 4.59 4.62
C ALA A 11 -5.61 4.86 6.14
N THR A 12 -6.15 3.93 6.93
CA THR A 12 -6.44 4.19 8.36
C THR A 12 -5.25 3.98 9.30
N SER A 13 -4.08 3.60 8.79
CA SER A 13 -2.85 3.40 9.58
C SER A 13 -1.58 3.34 8.71
N GLY A 14 -0.42 3.40 9.33
CA GLY A 14 0.89 3.16 8.72
C GLY A 14 1.13 3.98 7.45
N PHE A 15 1.69 3.35 6.45
CA PHE A 15 2.05 4.01 5.18
C PHE A 15 0.86 4.67 4.47
N GLY A 16 -0.32 4.03 4.52
CA GLY A 16 -1.52 4.60 3.90
C GLY A 16 -1.97 5.89 4.56
N LEU A 17 -1.90 5.97 5.89
CA LEU A 17 -2.21 7.18 6.65
C LEU A 17 -1.21 8.31 6.35
N ALA A 18 0.09 8.02 6.42
CA ALA A 18 1.14 8.99 6.14
C ALA A 18 1.04 9.48 4.68
N THR A 19 0.80 8.58 3.72
CA THR A 19 0.57 8.92 2.32
C THR A 19 -0.64 9.84 2.15
N ALA A 20 -1.77 9.51 2.80
CA ALA A 20 -2.97 10.35 2.70
C ALA A 20 -2.71 11.77 3.24
N ARG A 21 -2.05 11.90 4.39
CA ARG A 21 -1.65 13.20 4.95
C ARG A 21 -0.75 13.99 4.02
N LEU A 22 0.27 13.36 3.45
CA LEU A 22 1.23 14.04 2.57
C LEU A 22 0.56 14.54 1.29
N PHE A 23 -0.29 13.72 0.65
CA PHE A 23 -1.03 14.15 -0.54
C PHE A 23 -2.05 15.25 -0.23
N ALA A 24 -2.76 15.16 0.91
CA ALA A 24 -3.68 16.22 1.34
C ALA A 24 -2.95 17.54 1.59
N LYS A 25 -1.81 17.51 2.31
CA LYS A 25 -0.94 18.67 2.55
C LYS A 25 -0.49 19.35 1.25
N ASN A 26 -0.32 18.59 0.19
CA ASN A 26 0.04 19.10 -1.14
C ASN A 26 -1.18 19.45 -2.03
N GLY A 27 -2.37 19.56 -1.45
CA GLY A 27 -3.57 20.06 -2.12
C GLY A 27 -4.26 19.07 -3.06
N HIS A 28 -4.00 17.77 -2.94
CA HIS A 28 -4.60 16.73 -3.77
C HIS A 28 -5.95 16.27 -3.23
N LYS A 29 -6.88 15.90 -4.12
CA LYS A 29 -8.13 15.23 -3.76
C LYS A 29 -7.88 13.76 -3.46
N LEU A 30 -8.50 13.22 -2.42
CA LEU A 30 -8.24 11.85 -2.00
C LEU A 30 -9.50 11.00 -1.99
N ILE A 31 -9.37 9.78 -2.51
CA ILE A 31 -10.27 8.65 -2.21
C ILE A 31 -9.51 7.78 -1.24
N ILE A 32 -9.97 7.69 0.00
CA ILE A 32 -9.34 6.88 1.04
C ILE A 32 -10.21 5.68 1.35
N THR A 33 -9.61 4.49 1.46
CA THR A 33 -10.38 3.28 1.75
C THR A 33 -9.88 2.52 2.97
N GLY A 34 -10.78 1.81 3.62
CA GLY A 34 -10.47 0.98 4.78
C GLY A 34 -11.70 0.28 5.32
N ARG A 35 -11.48 -0.69 6.21
CA ARG A 35 -12.56 -1.48 6.85
C ARG A 35 -13.11 -0.82 8.10
N ARG A 36 -12.30 0.02 8.77
CA ARG A 36 -12.62 0.65 10.04
C ARG A 36 -13.33 1.98 9.78
N GLU A 37 -14.63 1.93 9.64
CA GLU A 37 -15.48 3.07 9.22
C GLU A 37 -15.24 4.32 10.08
N GLU A 38 -15.31 4.20 11.41
CA GLU A 38 -15.12 5.33 12.32
C GLU A 38 -13.75 5.99 12.13
N ARG A 39 -12.67 5.18 12.03
CA ARG A 39 -11.32 5.71 11.80
C ARG A 39 -11.18 6.37 10.43
N LEU A 40 -11.84 5.80 9.41
CA LEU A 40 -11.78 6.34 8.05
C LEU A 40 -12.51 7.67 7.95
N ASN A 41 -13.71 7.76 8.54
CA ASN A 41 -14.51 8.98 8.56
C ASN A 41 -13.83 10.08 9.39
N LYS A 42 -13.25 9.71 10.54
CA LYS A 42 -12.44 10.63 11.33
C LYS A 42 -11.26 11.18 10.52
N LEU A 43 -10.50 10.31 9.86
CA LEU A 43 -9.37 10.73 9.02
C LEU A 43 -9.83 11.67 7.91
N ALA A 44 -10.95 11.38 7.24
CA ALA A 44 -11.51 12.25 6.20
C ALA A 44 -11.85 13.64 6.75
N GLY A 45 -12.47 13.72 7.92
CA GLY A 45 -12.79 14.97 8.59
C GLY A 45 -11.54 15.76 9.00
N ASP A 46 -10.55 15.08 9.59
CA ASP A 46 -9.28 15.69 10.02
C ASP A 46 -8.52 16.29 8.80
N LEU A 47 -8.37 15.51 7.73
CA LEU A 47 -7.66 15.96 6.52
C LEU A 47 -8.38 17.12 5.82
N LYS A 48 -9.71 17.07 5.74
CA LYS A 48 -10.50 18.14 5.17
C LYS A 48 -10.37 19.43 5.99
N SER A 49 -10.43 19.32 7.32
CA SER A 49 -10.31 20.47 8.22
C SER A 49 -8.91 21.08 8.20
N GLU A 50 -7.87 20.24 8.16
CA GLU A 50 -6.48 20.69 8.26
C GLU A 50 -5.95 21.27 6.95
N PHE A 51 -6.33 20.69 5.79
CA PHE A 51 -5.73 21.02 4.50
C PHE A 51 -6.72 21.62 3.48
N GLY A 52 -8.01 21.67 3.77
CA GLY A 52 -9.03 22.25 2.88
C GLY A 52 -9.27 21.50 1.57
N VAL A 53 -8.93 20.20 1.52
CA VAL A 53 -9.05 19.37 0.32
C VAL A 53 -10.29 18.47 0.35
N ASP A 54 -10.77 18.08 -0.84
CA ASP A 54 -11.89 17.14 -0.95
C ASP A 54 -11.40 15.71 -0.62
N ILE A 55 -12.09 15.04 0.30
CA ILE A 55 -11.83 13.66 0.69
C ILE A 55 -13.10 12.82 0.53
N LEU A 56 -12.99 11.69 -0.16
CA LEU A 56 -14.04 10.69 -0.31
C LEU A 56 -13.65 9.42 0.45
N PRO A 57 -14.23 9.13 1.61
CA PRO A 57 -14.04 7.86 2.29
C PRO A 57 -14.91 6.78 1.62
N LEU A 58 -14.32 5.61 1.32
CA LEU A 58 -15.01 4.43 0.83
C LEU A 58 -14.75 3.26 1.77
N VAL A 59 -15.78 2.84 2.48
CA VAL A 59 -15.68 1.75 3.47
C VAL A 59 -15.89 0.41 2.78
N PHE A 60 -14.83 -0.38 2.65
CA PHE A 60 -14.90 -1.77 2.19
C PHE A 60 -13.67 -2.57 2.63
N ASP A 61 -13.82 -3.89 2.60
CA ASP A 61 -12.69 -4.82 2.72
C ASP A 61 -12.19 -5.15 1.31
N VAL A 62 -10.89 -4.96 1.07
CA VAL A 62 -10.28 -5.29 -0.24
C VAL A 62 -10.40 -6.77 -0.61
N ARG A 63 -10.66 -7.66 0.37
CA ARG A 63 -10.89 -9.10 0.15
C ARG A 63 -12.26 -9.41 -0.45
N ASP A 64 -13.21 -8.49 -0.33
CA ASP A 64 -14.55 -8.62 -0.91
C ASP A 64 -14.59 -8.00 -2.30
N SER A 65 -14.50 -8.84 -3.33
CA SER A 65 -14.50 -8.41 -4.73
C SER A 65 -15.78 -7.68 -5.13
N ASN A 66 -16.92 -8.05 -4.54
CA ASN A 66 -18.21 -7.42 -4.86
C ASN A 66 -18.29 -6.03 -4.24
N ALA A 67 -17.84 -5.87 -2.98
CA ALA A 67 -17.80 -4.57 -2.33
C ALA A 67 -16.83 -3.61 -3.05
N VAL A 68 -15.66 -4.11 -3.49
CA VAL A 68 -14.68 -3.32 -4.28
C VAL A 68 -15.29 -2.90 -5.62
N GLN A 69 -15.94 -3.81 -6.35
CA GLN A 69 -16.54 -3.49 -7.64
C GLN A 69 -17.71 -2.49 -7.46
N SER A 70 -18.57 -2.72 -6.48
CA SER A 70 -19.69 -1.80 -6.17
C SER A 70 -19.17 -0.39 -5.83
N ALA A 71 -18.07 -0.27 -5.08
CA ALA A 71 -17.49 1.03 -4.79
C ALA A 71 -16.99 1.76 -6.05
N ALA A 72 -16.44 1.04 -7.01
CA ALA A 72 -16.02 1.61 -8.29
C ALA A 72 -17.22 2.00 -9.16
N ASP A 73 -18.23 1.15 -9.28
CA ASP A 73 -19.43 1.38 -10.11
C ASP A 73 -20.23 2.60 -9.63
N ASN A 74 -20.33 2.79 -8.31
CA ASN A 74 -21.04 3.91 -7.69
C ASN A 74 -20.21 5.20 -7.58
N LEU A 75 -18.98 5.21 -8.11
CA LEU A 75 -18.14 6.40 -8.07
C LEU A 75 -18.74 7.51 -8.94
N SER A 76 -19.02 8.67 -8.35
CA SER A 76 -19.54 9.82 -9.10
C SER A 76 -18.51 10.35 -10.11
N GLU A 77 -18.96 11.00 -11.17
CA GLU A 77 -18.08 11.53 -12.23
C GLU A 77 -16.97 12.44 -11.69
N ALA A 78 -17.25 13.21 -10.64
CA ALA A 78 -16.29 14.11 -10.02
C ALA A 78 -15.06 13.38 -9.45
N TRP A 79 -15.15 12.06 -9.20
CA TRP A 79 -14.11 11.23 -8.62
C TRP A 79 -13.51 10.20 -9.60
N ARG A 80 -14.07 10.05 -10.80
CA ARG A 80 -13.61 9.05 -11.78
C ARG A 80 -12.26 9.37 -12.42
N ASN A 81 -11.81 10.61 -12.33
CA ASN A 81 -10.52 11.03 -12.91
C ASN A 81 -9.33 10.67 -12.00
N ILE A 82 -9.26 9.42 -11.56
CA ILE A 82 -8.18 8.91 -10.70
C ILE A 82 -6.85 9.01 -11.43
N ASP A 83 -5.92 9.81 -10.90
CA ASP A 83 -4.57 9.98 -11.46
C ASP A 83 -3.55 9.02 -10.84
N VAL A 84 -3.75 8.67 -9.57
CA VAL A 84 -2.87 7.76 -8.83
C VAL A 84 -3.69 6.74 -8.06
N LEU A 85 -3.33 5.47 -8.18
CA LEU A 85 -3.84 4.38 -7.34
C LEU A 85 -2.71 3.84 -6.48
N VAL A 86 -2.83 3.94 -5.16
CA VAL A 86 -1.89 3.37 -4.21
C VAL A 86 -2.47 2.10 -3.60
N ASN A 87 -2.04 0.94 -4.08
CA ASN A 87 -2.35 -0.36 -3.50
C ASN A 87 -1.47 -0.57 -2.28
N ASN A 88 -1.92 -0.01 -1.15
CA ASN A 88 -1.20 -0.07 0.12
C ASN A 88 -1.79 -1.10 1.08
N ALA A 89 -3.09 -1.41 0.99
CA ALA A 89 -3.71 -2.40 1.87
C ALA A 89 -2.94 -3.72 1.86
N GLY A 90 -2.48 -4.14 3.02
CA GLY A 90 -1.70 -5.36 3.19
C GLY A 90 -1.47 -5.67 4.66
N LEU A 91 -1.14 -6.92 4.95
CA LEU A 91 -0.80 -7.37 6.30
C LEU A 91 0.20 -8.52 6.27
N ALA A 92 0.91 -8.69 7.38
CA ALA A 92 1.49 -9.96 7.79
C ALA A 92 0.82 -10.40 9.09
N VAL A 93 0.67 -11.69 9.29
CA VAL A 93 0.12 -12.26 10.51
C VAL A 93 0.79 -13.60 10.81
N GLY A 94 1.23 -13.76 12.05
CA GLY A 94 2.00 -14.92 12.50
C GLY A 94 3.44 -14.96 11.98
N LEU A 95 4.24 -15.69 12.70
CA LEU A 95 5.63 -16.06 12.38
C LEU A 95 5.84 -17.47 12.88
N GLY A 96 6.25 -18.39 12.01
CA GLY A 96 6.50 -19.76 12.38
C GLY A 96 6.93 -20.60 11.17
N PRO A 97 7.51 -21.77 11.41
CA PRO A 97 7.92 -22.68 10.34
C PRO A 97 6.67 -23.16 9.57
N ILE A 98 6.86 -23.50 8.30
CA ILE A 98 5.74 -23.76 7.38
C ILE A 98 4.87 -24.95 7.82
N GLN A 99 5.47 -25.99 8.43
CA GLN A 99 4.75 -27.17 8.90
C GLN A 99 3.84 -26.91 10.13
N GLU A 100 4.00 -25.75 10.79
CA GLU A 100 3.22 -25.31 11.97
C GLU A 100 2.30 -24.13 11.65
N GLY A 101 2.16 -23.80 10.37
CA GLY A 101 1.41 -22.63 9.94
C GLY A 101 -0.08 -22.71 10.24
N ILE A 102 -0.67 -21.57 10.58
CA ILE A 102 -2.10 -21.44 10.85
C ILE A 102 -2.80 -21.06 9.53
N LEU A 103 -3.71 -21.90 9.07
CA LEU A 103 -4.37 -21.76 7.77
C LEU A 103 -5.12 -20.41 7.65
N ASP A 104 -5.82 -19.97 8.69
CA ASP A 104 -6.51 -18.66 8.70
C ASP A 104 -5.54 -17.49 8.49
N ASP A 105 -4.35 -17.56 9.10
CA ASP A 105 -3.31 -16.54 8.90
C ASP A 105 -2.86 -16.50 7.43
N TRP A 106 -2.70 -17.65 6.80
CA TRP A 106 -2.30 -17.76 5.40
C TRP A 106 -3.38 -17.21 4.46
N GLU A 107 -4.65 -17.63 4.65
CA GLU A 107 -5.78 -17.14 3.87
C GLU A 107 -5.88 -15.62 3.97
N ARG A 108 -5.80 -15.07 5.18
CA ARG A 108 -5.84 -13.62 5.40
C ARG A 108 -4.74 -12.87 4.66
N MET A 109 -3.50 -13.41 4.64
CA MET A 109 -2.38 -12.80 3.91
C MET A 109 -2.59 -12.87 2.39
N ILE A 110 -2.99 -14.03 1.86
CA ILE A 110 -3.22 -14.25 0.42
C ILE A 110 -4.38 -13.37 -0.05
N ASP A 111 -5.50 -13.41 0.66
CA ASP A 111 -6.71 -12.66 0.29
C ASP A 111 -6.47 -11.16 0.31
N THR A 112 -5.73 -10.65 1.32
CA THR A 112 -5.48 -9.21 1.41
C THR A 112 -4.39 -8.76 0.44
N ASN A 113 -3.20 -9.41 0.49
CA ASN A 113 -2.02 -8.90 -0.19
C ASN A 113 -2.02 -9.19 -1.70
N VAL A 114 -2.67 -10.27 -2.11
CA VAL A 114 -2.70 -10.71 -3.52
C VAL A 114 -4.07 -10.46 -4.14
N LYS A 115 -5.12 -11.12 -3.65
CA LYS A 115 -6.45 -10.99 -4.25
C LYS A 115 -6.99 -9.56 -4.10
N GLY A 116 -6.84 -8.94 -2.92
CA GLY A 116 -7.27 -7.57 -2.68
C GLY A 116 -6.60 -6.56 -3.62
N LEU A 117 -5.29 -6.68 -3.84
CA LEU A 117 -4.58 -5.86 -4.81
C LEU A 117 -5.13 -6.04 -6.22
N LEU A 118 -5.40 -7.29 -6.64
CA LEU A 118 -5.97 -7.59 -7.95
C LEU A 118 -7.39 -7.02 -8.10
N TYR A 119 -8.24 -7.19 -7.11
CA TYR A 119 -9.62 -6.70 -7.15
C TYR A 119 -9.68 -5.19 -7.28
N VAL A 120 -8.91 -4.48 -6.45
CA VAL A 120 -8.82 -3.01 -6.50
C VAL A 120 -8.26 -2.54 -7.83
N THR A 121 -7.16 -3.14 -8.30
CA THR A 121 -6.57 -2.76 -9.58
C THR A 121 -7.54 -2.97 -10.72
N ARG A 122 -8.22 -4.13 -10.77
CA ARG A 122 -9.21 -4.45 -11.81
C ARG A 122 -10.38 -3.48 -11.81
N ALA A 123 -10.90 -3.11 -10.63
CA ALA A 123 -12.07 -2.24 -10.52
C ALA A 123 -11.77 -0.78 -10.90
N PHE A 124 -10.60 -0.25 -10.52
CA PHE A 124 -10.31 1.18 -10.67
C PHE A 124 -9.39 1.53 -11.85
N SER A 125 -8.57 0.60 -12.38
CA SER A 125 -7.73 0.88 -13.54
C SER A 125 -8.49 1.26 -14.83
N PRO A 126 -9.73 0.79 -15.09
CA PRO A 126 -10.48 1.21 -16.27
C PRO A 126 -10.66 2.73 -16.39
N PHE A 127 -10.79 3.44 -15.26
CA PHE A 127 -10.86 4.91 -15.26
C PHE A 127 -9.59 5.58 -15.77
N MET A 128 -8.43 5.00 -15.47
CA MET A 128 -7.13 5.45 -15.98
C MET A 128 -6.95 5.08 -17.45
N ILE A 129 -7.29 3.84 -17.82
CA ILE A 129 -7.17 3.32 -19.18
C ILE A 129 -7.98 4.16 -20.16
N ALA A 130 -9.23 4.51 -19.81
CA ALA A 130 -10.10 5.35 -20.65
C ALA A 130 -9.46 6.71 -20.97
N ARG A 131 -8.68 7.27 -20.05
CA ARG A 131 -7.98 8.56 -20.21
C ARG A 131 -6.56 8.42 -20.76
N LYS A 132 -6.05 7.20 -20.93
CA LYS A 132 -4.66 6.90 -21.27
C LYS A 132 -3.65 7.63 -20.36
N LYS A 133 -3.99 7.72 -19.09
CA LYS A 133 -3.21 8.46 -18.08
C LYS A 133 -3.47 7.90 -16.69
N GLY A 134 -2.42 7.54 -15.97
CA GLY A 134 -2.51 7.08 -14.59
C GLY A 134 -1.17 6.57 -14.07
N HIS A 135 -1.11 6.40 -12.75
CA HIS A 135 0.03 5.83 -12.08
C HIS A 135 -0.44 4.86 -10.98
N ILE A 136 -0.16 3.59 -11.11
CA ILE A 136 -0.42 2.58 -10.10
C ILE A 136 0.85 2.40 -9.27
N ILE A 137 0.73 2.49 -7.95
CA ILE A 137 1.82 2.30 -7.01
C ILE A 137 1.45 1.12 -6.10
N ASN A 138 2.24 0.07 -6.14
CA ASN A 138 2.05 -1.12 -5.33
C ASN A 138 3.05 -1.11 -4.17
N ILE A 139 2.57 -1.22 -2.94
CA ILE A 139 3.43 -1.36 -1.77
C ILE A 139 3.84 -2.82 -1.63
N GLY A 140 5.05 -3.09 -2.10
CA GLY A 140 5.72 -4.38 -1.98
C GLY A 140 6.35 -4.58 -0.60
N SER A 141 7.53 -5.17 -0.57
CA SER A 141 8.43 -5.33 0.58
C SER A 141 9.76 -5.90 0.12
N ILE A 142 10.83 -5.73 0.89
CA ILE A 142 12.06 -6.54 0.75
C ILE A 142 11.74 -8.05 0.82
N ALA A 143 10.69 -8.44 1.55
CA ALA A 143 10.15 -9.80 1.59
C ALA A 143 9.62 -10.31 0.24
N GLY A 144 9.44 -9.45 -0.74
CA GLY A 144 9.12 -9.80 -2.13
C GLY A 144 10.34 -9.94 -3.04
N LYS A 145 11.53 -9.70 -2.51
CA LYS A 145 12.82 -9.85 -3.19
C LYS A 145 13.65 -10.98 -2.60
N GLU A 146 13.50 -11.17 -1.30
CA GLU A 146 14.24 -12.15 -0.51
C GLU A 146 13.30 -12.86 0.45
N VAL A 147 13.71 -14.04 0.91
CA VAL A 147 12.99 -14.79 1.95
C VAL A 147 13.78 -14.75 3.25
N TYR A 148 13.08 -14.85 4.38
CA TYR A 148 13.67 -14.93 5.70
C TYR A 148 12.98 -16.04 6.52
N PRO A 149 13.67 -16.60 7.54
CA PRO A 149 13.11 -17.67 8.36
C PRO A 149 11.73 -17.29 8.94
N ASN A 150 10.80 -18.24 8.92
CA ASN A 150 9.44 -18.09 9.44
C ASN A 150 8.53 -17.08 8.70
N GLY A 151 9.01 -16.43 7.64
CA GLY A 151 8.26 -15.45 6.86
C GLY A 151 7.48 -16.03 5.67
N ASN A 152 7.48 -17.35 5.50
CA ASN A 152 7.03 -18.15 4.36
C ASN A 152 5.89 -17.56 3.50
N VAL A 153 4.63 -17.59 3.95
CA VAL A 153 3.49 -17.12 3.15
C VAL A 153 3.50 -15.60 2.97
N TYR A 154 3.94 -14.82 3.96
CA TYR A 154 4.12 -13.39 3.76
C TYR A 154 5.12 -13.10 2.62
N CYS A 155 6.29 -13.75 2.63
CA CYS A 155 7.26 -13.62 1.53
C CYS A 155 6.65 -14.04 0.20
N ALA A 156 5.92 -15.16 0.15
CA ALA A 156 5.25 -15.61 -1.06
C ALA A 156 4.25 -14.57 -1.59
N THR A 157 3.42 -13.97 -0.72
CA THR A 157 2.48 -12.91 -1.14
C THR A 157 3.21 -11.68 -1.66
N LYS A 158 4.34 -11.29 -1.08
CA LYS A 158 5.11 -10.12 -1.53
C LYS A 158 5.90 -10.40 -2.80
N HIS A 159 6.36 -11.64 -3.04
CA HIS A 159 6.87 -12.07 -4.34
C HIS A 159 5.77 -12.05 -5.41
N ALA A 160 4.54 -12.45 -5.05
CA ALA A 160 3.40 -12.30 -5.96
C ALA A 160 3.13 -10.83 -6.33
N VAL A 161 3.19 -9.90 -5.36
CA VAL A 161 3.06 -8.46 -5.63
C VAL A 161 4.16 -7.95 -6.55
N ASP A 162 5.41 -8.43 -6.40
CA ASP A 162 6.52 -8.10 -7.30
C ASP A 162 6.24 -8.57 -8.73
N ALA A 163 5.84 -9.83 -8.89
CA ALA A 163 5.50 -10.39 -10.20
C ALA A 163 4.30 -9.67 -10.83
N LEU A 164 3.24 -9.40 -10.06
CA LEU A 164 2.06 -8.67 -10.52
C LEU A 164 2.38 -7.24 -10.94
N SER A 165 3.28 -6.56 -10.21
CA SER A 165 3.71 -5.20 -10.58
C SER A 165 4.42 -5.19 -11.94
N LYS A 166 5.24 -6.20 -12.23
CA LYS A 166 5.89 -6.39 -13.53
C LYS A 166 4.88 -6.71 -14.64
N ALA A 167 3.93 -7.62 -14.36
CA ALA A 167 2.86 -7.99 -15.30
C ALA A 167 1.97 -6.77 -15.63
N MET A 168 1.48 -6.05 -14.61
CA MET A 168 0.69 -4.84 -14.81
C MET A 168 1.40 -3.80 -15.67
N ARG A 169 2.72 -3.65 -15.52
CA ARG A 169 3.52 -2.72 -16.32
C ARG A 169 3.51 -3.11 -17.80
N THR A 170 3.59 -4.40 -18.08
CA THR A 170 3.53 -4.93 -19.45
C THR A 170 2.13 -4.75 -20.03
N ASP A 171 1.09 -5.18 -19.31
CA ASP A 171 -0.29 -5.18 -19.79
C ASP A 171 -0.82 -3.75 -20.03
N MET A 172 -0.41 -2.80 -19.20
CA MET A 172 -0.88 -1.42 -19.24
C MET A 172 -0.01 -0.47 -20.07
N LEU A 173 1.10 -0.95 -20.64
CA LEU A 173 2.03 -0.15 -21.42
C LEU A 173 1.32 0.59 -22.58
N LYS A 174 0.52 -0.12 -23.37
CA LYS A 174 -0.24 0.45 -24.51
C LYS A 174 -1.29 1.50 -24.09
N HIS A 175 -1.62 1.55 -22.81
CA HIS A 175 -2.57 2.52 -22.25
C HIS A 175 -1.90 3.73 -21.59
N GLY A 176 -0.57 3.81 -21.61
CA GLY A 176 0.19 4.93 -21.05
C GLY A 176 0.12 5.00 -19.51
N ILE A 177 -0.15 3.87 -18.85
CA ILE A 177 -0.23 3.79 -17.38
C ILE A 177 1.13 3.42 -16.80
N LYS A 178 1.62 4.23 -15.85
CA LYS A 178 2.83 3.92 -15.10
C LYS A 178 2.53 2.93 -13.98
N VAL A 179 3.46 2.02 -13.70
CA VAL A 179 3.36 1.10 -12.56
C VAL A 179 4.69 1.07 -11.81
N THR A 180 4.65 1.52 -10.57
CA THR A 180 5.79 1.53 -9.65
C THR A 180 5.54 0.55 -8.51
N GLN A 181 6.55 -0.22 -8.14
CA GLN A 181 6.58 -0.91 -6.86
C GLN A 181 7.51 -0.17 -5.91
N ILE A 182 7.07 0.03 -4.67
CA ILE A 182 7.92 0.45 -3.56
C ILE A 182 8.04 -0.72 -2.60
N ALA A 183 9.25 -1.16 -2.33
CA ALA A 183 9.56 -2.36 -1.56
C ALA A 183 10.33 -1.99 -0.27
N PRO A 184 9.63 -1.64 0.82
CA PRO A 184 10.26 -1.27 2.08
C PRO A 184 10.94 -2.45 2.78
N GLY A 185 12.01 -2.15 3.52
CA GLY A 185 12.57 -2.98 4.57
C GLY A 185 11.79 -2.88 5.88
N ALA A 186 12.51 -2.96 6.99
CA ALA A 186 11.93 -2.86 8.33
C ALA A 186 11.40 -1.44 8.58
N ALA A 187 10.09 -1.33 8.79
CA ALA A 187 9.42 -0.06 9.04
C ALA A 187 8.49 -0.18 10.24
N GLU A 188 8.58 0.77 11.15
CA GLU A 188 7.76 0.80 12.36
C GLU A 188 6.40 1.42 12.08
N THR A 189 5.36 0.60 12.20
CA THR A 189 3.95 0.99 12.02
C THR A 189 3.04 0.02 12.82
N GLU A 190 1.72 0.24 12.82
CA GLU A 190 0.74 -0.74 13.37
C GLU A 190 0.88 -2.15 12.74
N PHE A 191 1.60 -2.29 11.64
CA PHE A 191 1.81 -3.56 10.94
C PHE A 191 2.46 -4.63 11.83
N SER A 192 3.43 -4.26 12.66
CA SER A 192 4.11 -5.20 13.54
C SER A 192 3.20 -5.70 14.64
N VAL A 193 2.33 -4.85 15.19
CA VAL A 193 1.33 -5.28 16.19
C VAL A 193 0.38 -6.30 15.58
N VAL A 194 -0.07 -6.11 14.33
CA VAL A 194 -0.91 -7.08 13.61
C VAL A 194 -0.15 -8.39 13.37
N ARG A 195 1.12 -8.29 12.96
CA ARG A 195 2.00 -9.45 12.71
C ARG A 195 2.18 -10.31 13.96
N PHE A 196 2.37 -9.70 15.10
CA PHE A 196 2.53 -10.37 16.39
C PHE A 196 1.19 -10.59 17.14
N LYS A 197 0.05 -10.52 16.41
CA LYS A 197 -1.30 -10.84 16.94
C LYS A 197 -1.68 -10.03 18.19
N GLY A 198 -1.24 -8.78 18.25
CA GLY A 198 -1.53 -7.88 19.38
C GLY A 198 -0.44 -7.85 20.46
N ASP A 199 0.61 -8.67 20.34
CA ASP A 199 1.75 -8.62 21.27
C ASP A 199 2.60 -7.36 20.99
N GLN A 200 2.31 -6.30 21.75
CA GLN A 200 3.02 -5.02 21.64
C GLN A 200 4.50 -5.18 22.04
N ALA A 201 4.78 -6.00 23.07
CA ALA A 201 6.16 -6.17 23.52
C ALA A 201 7.04 -6.86 22.46
N ALA A 202 6.51 -7.85 21.76
CA ALA A 202 7.20 -8.48 20.61
C ALA A 202 7.37 -7.50 19.45
N ALA A 203 6.36 -6.66 19.17
CA ALA A 203 6.43 -5.64 18.13
C ALA A 203 7.53 -4.62 18.44
N ASP A 204 7.58 -4.09 19.67
CA ASP A 204 8.58 -3.10 20.09
C ASP A 204 9.99 -3.71 20.12
N ASN A 205 10.11 -4.98 20.56
CA ASN A 205 11.40 -5.65 20.60
C ASN A 205 12.01 -5.90 19.22
N PHE A 206 11.17 -6.01 18.19
CA PHE A 206 11.65 -6.19 16.82
C PHE A 206 12.51 -5.00 16.35
N TYR A 207 12.20 -3.78 16.79
CA TYR A 207 12.91 -2.55 16.36
C TYR A 207 14.05 -2.13 17.30
N LYS A 208 14.31 -2.83 18.39
CA LYS A 208 15.41 -2.46 19.30
C LYS A 208 16.75 -2.54 18.61
N GLY A 209 17.58 -1.49 18.85
CA GLY A 209 18.95 -1.41 18.43
C GLY A 209 19.17 -0.93 16.99
N PHE A 210 18.16 -0.36 16.33
CA PHE A 210 18.31 0.35 15.07
C PHE A 210 17.15 1.31 14.82
N ASP A 211 17.37 2.29 13.94
CA ASP A 211 16.33 3.23 13.51
C ASP A 211 15.57 2.64 12.31
N PRO A 212 14.30 2.22 12.47
CA PRO A 212 13.50 1.69 11.38
C PRO A 212 13.02 2.81 10.43
N LEU A 213 12.55 2.43 9.24
CA LEU A 213 11.78 3.35 8.40
C LEU A 213 10.46 3.70 9.09
N THR A 214 9.96 4.89 8.78
CA THR A 214 8.67 5.40 9.25
C THR A 214 7.61 5.37 8.15
N GLY A 215 6.36 5.65 8.51
CA GLY A 215 5.29 5.86 7.54
C GLY A 215 5.58 7.03 6.60
N GLU A 216 6.17 8.08 7.14
CA GLU A 216 6.53 9.32 6.47
C GLU A 216 7.61 9.08 5.40
N ASP A 217 8.64 8.29 5.69
CA ASP A 217 9.69 7.96 4.72
C ASP A 217 9.10 7.29 3.47
N ILE A 218 8.16 6.39 3.66
CA ILE A 218 7.51 5.70 2.54
C ILE A 218 6.53 6.63 1.82
N ALA A 219 5.81 7.49 2.54
CA ALA A 219 4.91 8.48 1.94
C ALA A 219 5.66 9.46 1.03
N GLU A 220 6.84 9.92 1.43
CA GLU A 220 7.70 10.79 0.61
C GLU A 220 8.10 10.11 -0.70
N LEU A 221 8.46 8.82 -0.66
CA LEU A 221 8.79 8.07 -1.87
C LEU A 221 7.58 7.86 -2.77
N VAL A 222 6.41 7.52 -2.19
CA VAL A 222 5.15 7.43 -2.93
C VAL A 222 4.82 8.76 -3.61
N TYR A 223 4.97 9.87 -2.91
CA TYR A 223 4.75 11.20 -3.45
C TYR A 223 5.75 11.52 -4.56
N TYR A 224 7.06 11.34 -4.28
CA TYR A 224 8.15 11.63 -5.22
C TYR A 224 7.94 10.97 -6.58
N VAL A 225 7.65 9.66 -6.64
CA VAL A 225 7.48 8.98 -7.92
C VAL A 225 6.31 9.53 -8.74
N THR A 226 5.33 10.18 -8.10
CA THR A 226 4.21 10.83 -8.79
C THR A 226 4.53 12.23 -9.32
N THR A 227 5.63 12.84 -8.89
CA THR A 227 6.05 14.18 -9.34
C THR A 227 6.92 14.14 -10.60
N LEU A 228 7.41 12.96 -10.97
CA LEU A 228 8.27 12.76 -12.13
C LEU A 228 7.55 13.08 -13.45
N PRO A 229 8.27 13.53 -14.49
CA PRO A 229 7.73 13.77 -15.81
C PRO A 229 6.93 12.59 -16.36
N ALA A 230 5.97 12.85 -17.24
CA ALA A 230 5.06 11.82 -17.75
C ALA A 230 5.78 10.62 -18.40
N HIS A 231 6.89 10.86 -19.09
CA HIS A 231 7.69 9.82 -19.76
C HIS A 231 8.65 9.06 -18.84
N VAL A 232 8.78 9.48 -17.56
CA VAL A 232 9.67 8.85 -16.58
C VAL A 232 8.86 7.98 -15.63
N CYS A 233 9.25 6.73 -15.47
CA CYS A 233 8.68 5.79 -14.50
C CYS A 233 9.81 5.09 -13.73
N ILE A 234 9.80 5.23 -12.41
CA ILE A 234 10.60 4.35 -11.56
C ILE A 234 9.81 3.06 -11.39
N ASN A 235 10.35 1.99 -11.92
CA ASN A 235 9.65 0.70 -11.98
C ASN A 235 9.64 -0.02 -10.64
N ASP A 236 10.76 0.06 -9.91
CA ASP A 236 10.98 -0.68 -8.67
C ASP A 236 11.93 0.13 -7.78
N LEU A 237 11.57 0.26 -6.52
CA LEU A 237 12.32 1.04 -5.54
C LEU A 237 12.38 0.26 -4.23
N VAL A 238 13.55 -0.33 -3.97
CA VAL A 238 13.85 -0.97 -2.69
C VAL A 238 14.41 0.10 -1.76
N VAL A 239 13.85 0.20 -0.55
CA VAL A 239 14.29 1.15 0.47
C VAL A 239 14.38 0.47 1.82
N MET A 240 15.51 0.66 2.48
CA MET A 240 15.79 0.00 3.76
C MET A 240 16.37 1.00 4.77
N PRO A 241 16.20 0.75 6.08
CA PRO A 241 16.99 1.44 7.08
C PRO A 241 18.49 1.29 6.77
N THR A 242 19.27 2.29 7.10
CA THR A 242 20.75 2.23 6.89
C THR A 242 21.37 1.04 7.61
N ALA A 243 20.76 0.61 8.72
CA ALA A 243 21.21 -0.55 9.50
C ALA A 243 20.80 -1.92 8.90
N GLN A 244 19.98 -1.94 7.83
CA GLN A 244 19.49 -3.17 7.22
C GLN A 244 20.13 -3.43 5.86
N ALA A 245 20.86 -4.52 5.71
CA ALA A 245 21.50 -4.92 4.46
C ALA A 245 20.68 -5.89 3.62
N SER A 246 19.80 -6.69 4.22
CA SER A 246 18.94 -7.68 3.55
C SER A 246 17.69 -7.96 4.38
N ALA A 247 16.79 -8.82 3.89
CA ALA A 247 15.58 -9.20 4.63
C ALA A 247 15.87 -9.81 6.02
N ALA A 248 17.05 -10.45 6.19
CA ALA A 248 17.45 -11.13 7.41
C ALA A 248 18.58 -10.42 8.18
N ASN A 249 19.36 -9.55 7.52
CA ASN A 249 20.56 -8.96 8.12
C ASN A 249 20.30 -7.52 8.57
N ILE A 250 20.13 -7.33 9.87
CA ILE A 250 19.98 -6.02 10.52
C ILE A 250 21.09 -5.87 11.56
N LEU A 251 21.90 -4.82 11.43
CA LEU A 251 22.87 -4.43 12.45
C LEU A 251 22.13 -3.80 13.64
N ARG A 252 22.38 -4.31 14.83
CA ARG A 252 21.80 -3.80 16.08
C ARG A 252 22.90 -3.31 16.98
N SER A 253 22.75 -2.12 17.53
CA SER A 253 23.68 -1.49 18.48
C SER A 253 23.15 -1.59 19.91
#